data_9fae93f577197a26cb7007f981eb84bc
#
_entry.id   9fae93f577197a26cb7007f981eb84bc
#
_cell.length_a   1.000
_cell.length_b   1.000
_cell.length_c   1.000
_cell.angle_alpha   90.00
_cell.angle_beta   90.00
_cell.angle_gamma   90.00
#
_symmetry.space_group_name_H-M   'P 1'
#
loop_
_entity.id
_entity.type
_entity.pdbx_description
1 polymer ?
#
loop_
_entity_poly.entity_id
_entity_poly.type
_entity_poly.pdbx_seq_one_letter_code
_entity_poly.pdbx_strand_id
1 'polypeptide(L)'
;MEQRDEKNLGAEILQRIAQQMNDIAEQIAAFALDCAAAMRRVLESEALQEALQAALQEIQADQARPLGSFAEVAAHMEGAHGQNRYQVGDIIQMNHDDFGLIKWRVIGVDVDQAAGHRHTLTVAMERAETYRWFSEPSKEHPFGSNNYPGSAIRFYLNNEFFRGIPEEDAETLLTTCRPCTEHGEASSTCDLVWLLSASEVGFEGNGIPHEGAPYPWYTQGDSAEQRKAVDMDGDEAAYWLRTPNTGNGDYARNVDTDGSLVSYSANYSNGVLAACVIGSSDSSAPVGASERRDAHE
;
A
#
# COMPACT_ATOMS: atom_id res chain seq x y z
N MET A 1 13.53 -84.45 28.42
CA MET A 1 12.06 -84.19 28.31
C MET A 1 11.80 -82.69 28.46
N GLU A 2 12.41 -81.95 29.38
CA GLU A 2 12.20 -80.47 29.62
C GLU A 2 12.48 -79.60 28.45
N GLN A 3 13.55 -79.80 27.66
CA GLN A 3 13.88 -78.90 26.50
C GLN A 3 12.87 -78.96 25.33
N ARG A 4 12.05 -80.03 25.28
CA ARG A 4 11.00 -80.19 24.25
C ARG A 4 9.73 -79.42 24.61
N ASP A 5 9.47 -79.33 25.90
CA ASP A 5 8.30 -78.62 26.43
C ASP A 5 8.49 -77.10 26.37
N GLU A 6 9.72 -76.59 26.63
CA GLU A 6 10.02 -75.13 26.47
C GLU A 6 9.92 -74.63 25.03
N LYS A 7 10.36 -75.40 24.04
CA LYS A 7 10.23 -75.11 22.64
C LYS A 7 8.76 -75.07 22.18
N ASN A 8 7.93 -75.94 22.68
CA ASN A 8 6.49 -75.92 22.36
C ASN A 8 5.79 -74.72 22.99
N LEU A 9 6.13 -74.38 24.23
CA LEU A 9 5.56 -73.19 24.90
C LEU A 9 5.94 -71.90 24.18
N GLY A 10 7.20 -71.76 23.72
CA GLY A 10 7.68 -70.66 22.94
C GLY A 10 6.91 -70.48 21.60
N ALA A 11 6.65 -71.66 20.92
CA ALA A 11 5.87 -71.60 19.66
C ALA A 11 4.39 -71.19 19.87
N GLU A 12 3.77 -71.67 20.94
CA GLU A 12 2.40 -71.28 21.29
C GLU A 12 2.29 -69.75 21.64
N ILE A 13 3.27 -69.20 22.36
CA ILE A 13 3.32 -67.77 22.67
C ILE A 13 3.47 -66.96 21.39
N LEU A 14 4.39 -67.35 20.50
CA LEU A 14 4.58 -66.66 19.23
C LEU A 14 3.32 -66.67 18.32
N GLN A 15 2.63 -67.81 18.33
CA GLN A 15 1.39 -67.98 17.58
C GLN A 15 0.25 -67.12 18.15
N ARG A 16 0.14 -66.96 19.47
CA ARG A 16 -0.80 -66.03 20.11
C ARG A 16 -0.48 -64.56 19.81
N ILE A 17 0.80 -64.19 19.88
CA ILE A 17 1.25 -62.85 19.54
C ILE A 17 0.91 -62.53 18.06
N ALA A 18 1.21 -63.47 17.15
CA ALA A 18 0.91 -63.30 15.73
C ALA A 18 -0.61 -63.12 15.48
N GLN A 19 -1.44 -63.91 16.18
CA GLN A 19 -2.89 -63.78 16.10
C GLN A 19 -3.37 -62.39 16.63
N GLN A 20 -2.85 -61.98 17.80
CA GLN A 20 -3.20 -60.65 18.36
C GLN A 20 -2.75 -59.52 17.44
N MET A 21 -1.59 -59.62 16.81
CA MET A 21 -1.12 -58.64 15.84
C MET A 21 -2.04 -58.57 14.62
N ASN A 22 -2.51 -59.71 14.11
CA ASN A 22 -3.48 -59.73 13.02
C ASN A 22 -4.83 -59.11 13.42
N ASP A 23 -5.32 -59.45 14.60
CA ASP A 23 -6.58 -58.89 15.09
C ASP A 23 -6.49 -57.34 15.24
N ILE A 24 -5.36 -56.84 15.74
CA ILE A 24 -5.10 -55.40 15.82
C ILE A 24 -5.00 -54.76 14.42
N ALA A 25 -4.32 -55.42 13.49
CA ALA A 25 -4.20 -54.94 12.12
C ALA A 25 -5.59 -54.82 11.42
N GLU A 26 -6.45 -55.85 11.63
CA GLU A 26 -7.85 -55.79 11.12
C GLU A 26 -8.68 -54.65 11.76
N GLN A 27 -8.51 -54.46 13.08
CA GLN A 27 -9.21 -53.34 13.77
C GLN A 27 -8.73 -51.97 13.26
N ILE A 28 -7.43 -51.79 13.03
CA ILE A 28 -6.87 -50.55 12.46
C ILE A 28 -7.39 -50.34 11.04
N ALA A 29 -7.43 -51.39 10.21
CA ALA A 29 -7.97 -51.28 8.84
C ALA A 29 -9.45 -50.93 8.83
N ALA A 30 -10.27 -51.52 9.69
CA ALA A 30 -11.69 -51.18 9.83
C ALA A 30 -11.88 -49.75 10.29
N PHE A 31 -11.13 -49.28 11.28
CA PHE A 31 -11.17 -47.88 11.74
C PHE A 31 -10.75 -46.91 10.65
N ALA A 32 -9.72 -47.22 9.87
CA ALA A 32 -9.30 -46.38 8.74
C ALA A 32 -10.37 -46.27 7.65
N LEU A 33 -11.09 -47.36 7.36
CA LEU A 33 -12.23 -47.36 6.44
C LEU A 33 -13.40 -46.52 6.95
N ASP A 34 -13.70 -46.62 8.24
CA ASP A 34 -14.77 -45.82 8.86
C ASP A 34 -14.42 -44.31 8.84
N CYS A 35 -13.18 -43.96 9.13
CA CYS A 35 -12.68 -42.59 9.01
C CYS A 35 -12.77 -42.06 7.56
N ALA A 36 -12.35 -42.87 6.59
CA ALA A 36 -12.45 -42.50 5.17
C ALA A 36 -13.91 -42.32 4.72
N ALA A 37 -14.82 -43.20 5.19
CA ALA A 37 -16.25 -43.06 4.90
C ALA A 37 -16.89 -41.83 5.58
N ALA A 38 -16.44 -41.50 6.79
CA ALA A 38 -16.87 -40.26 7.47
C ALA A 38 -16.37 -39.00 6.76
N MET A 39 -15.08 -38.97 6.36
CA MET A 39 -14.52 -37.86 5.57
C MET A 39 -15.24 -37.69 4.23
N ARG A 40 -15.56 -38.77 3.53
CA ARG A 40 -16.32 -38.72 2.28
C ARG A 40 -17.69 -38.11 2.49
N ARG A 41 -18.43 -38.50 3.54
CA ARG A 41 -19.74 -37.91 3.87
C ARG A 41 -19.66 -36.41 4.16
N VAL A 42 -18.59 -35.95 4.80
CA VAL A 42 -18.38 -34.52 5.05
C VAL A 42 -18.11 -33.79 3.74
N LEU A 43 -17.26 -34.34 2.87
CA LEU A 43 -16.93 -33.74 1.57
C LEU A 43 -18.11 -33.74 0.58
N GLU A 44 -19.02 -34.71 0.69
CA GLU A 44 -20.23 -34.85 -0.13
C GLU A 44 -21.42 -34.06 0.46
N SER A 45 -21.28 -33.40 1.63
CA SER A 45 -22.37 -32.64 2.19
C SER A 45 -22.63 -31.38 1.34
N GLU A 46 -23.88 -31.17 0.94
CA GLU A 46 -24.31 -30.00 0.16
C GLU A 46 -23.91 -28.70 0.86
N ALA A 47 -24.07 -28.63 2.18
CA ALA A 47 -23.70 -27.45 2.96
C ALA A 47 -22.20 -27.12 2.89
N LEU A 48 -21.30 -28.13 2.86
CA LEU A 48 -19.87 -27.87 2.69
C LEU A 48 -19.55 -27.46 1.27
N GLN A 49 -20.19 -28.03 0.27
CA GLN A 49 -20.02 -27.66 -1.13
C GLN A 49 -20.52 -26.23 -1.40
N GLU A 50 -21.67 -25.86 -0.85
CA GLU A 50 -22.20 -24.51 -0.91
C GLU A 50 -21.27 -23.50 -0.23
N ALA A 51 -20.77 -23.82 0.98
CA ALA A 51 -19.81 -22.96 1.68
C ALA A 51 -18.48 -22.79 0.92
N LEU A 52 -17.97 -23.89 0.34
CA LEU A 52 -16.76 -23.84 -0.48
C LEU A 52 -16.95 -23.03 -1.76
N GLN A 53 -18.13 -23.18 -2.39
CA GLN A 53 -18.46 -22.45 -3.62
C GLN A 53 -18.66 -20.95 -3.34
N ALA A 54 -19.28 -20.60 -2.21
CA ALA A 54 -19.40 -19.22 -1.75
C ALA A 54 -18.04 -18.61 -1.47
N ALA A 55 -17.15 -19.32 -0.75
CA ALA A 55 -15.78 -18.86 -0.48
C ALA A 55 -14.95 -18.70 -1.75
N LEU A 56 -15.09 -19.61 -2.74
CA LEU A 56 -14.43 -19.48 -4.03
C LEU A 56 -14.95 -18.27 -4.82
N GLN A 57 -16.25 -18.02 -4.82
CA GLN A 57 -16.84 -16.85 -5.46
C GLN A 57 -16.36 -15.56 -4.80
N GLU A 58 -16.22 -15.55 -3.49
CA GLU A 58 -15.70 -14.42 -2.73
C GLU A 58 -14.23 -14.15 -3.03
N ILE A 59 -13.37 -15.18 -3.09
CA ILE A 59 -11.98 -15.08 -3.49
C ILE A 59 -11.85 -14.56 -4.94
N GLN A 60 -12.69 -15.06 -5.86
CA GLN A 60 -12.71 -14.60 -7.25
C GLN A 60 -13.16 -13.14 -7.37
N ALA A 61 -14.19 -12.74 -6.61
CA ALA A 61 -14.64 -11.35 -6.56
C ALA A 61 -13.58 -10.41 -5.98
N ASP A 62 -12.84 -10.88 -4.98
CA ASP A 62 -11.74 -10.11 -4.38
C ASP A 62 -10.52 -9.98 -5.32
N GLN A 63 -10.24 -11.02 -6.12
CA GLN A 63 -9.21 -10.97 -7.16
C GLN A 63 -9.61 -10.10 -8.36
N ALA A 64 -10.90 -9.92 -8.62
CA ALA A 64 -11.43 -9.10 -9.71
C ALA A 64 -11.63 -7.63 -9.32
N ARG A 65 -10.92 -7.12 -8.25
CA ARG A 65 -11.00 -5.72 -7.89
C ARG A 65 -10.48 -4.83 -9.01
N PRO A 66 -11.16 -3.73 -9.33
CA PRO A 66 -10.69 -2.82 -10.36
C PRO A 66 -9.42 -2.10 -9.89
N LEU A 67 -8.46 -1.97 -10.81
CA LEU A 67 -7.23 -1.20 -10.63
C LEU A 67 -7.21 0.00 -11.60
N GLY A 68 -8.39 0.49 -11.94
CA GLY A 68 -8.63 1.61 -12.84
C GLY A 68 -8.52 2.96 -12.17
N SER A 69 -9.43 3.88 -12.48
CA SER A 69 -9.43 5.24 -11.95
C SER A 69 -9.57 5.31 -10.43
N PHE A 70 -9.25 6.45 -9.83
CA PHE A 70 -9.44 6.67 -8.40
C PHE A 70 -10.92 6.55 -8.00
N ALA A 71 -11.83 7.06 -8.84
CA ALA A 71 -13.27 6.94 -8.62
C ALA A 71 -13.73 5.47 -8.61
N GLU A 72 -13.24 4.67 -9.56
CA GLU A 72 -13.54 3.24 -9.61
C GLU A 72 -12.99 2.50 -8.39
N VAL A 73 -11.76 2.80 -7.99
CA VAL A 73 -11.12 2.25 -6.78
C VAL A 73 -11.88 2.63 -5.51
N ALA A 74 -12.24 3.91 -5.35
CA ALA A 74 -13.01 4.42 -4.21
C ALA A 74 -14.37 3.72 -4.07
N ALA A 75 -15.06 3.48 -5.19
CA ALA A 75 -16.35 2.80 -5.21
C ALA A 75 -16.27 1.31 -4.83
N HIS A 76 -15.10 0.68 -4.97
CA HIS A 76 -14.90 -0.75 -4.72
C HIS A 76 -13.95 -1.04 -3.55
N MET A 77 -13.68 -0.04 -2.71
CA MET A 77 -12.67 -0.16 -1.65
C MET A 77 -13.09 -1.12 -0.53
N GLU A 78 -14.38 -1.18 -0.22
CA GLU A 78 -14.91 -2.07 0.82
C GLU A 78 -15.18 -3.48 0.29
N GLY A 79 -14.66 -4.50 0.96
CA GLY A 79 -14.90 -5.92 0.69
C GLY A 79 -16.15 -6.44 1.39
N ALA A 80 -16.52 -7.71 1.10
CA ALA A 80 -17.74 -8.35 1.58
C ALA A 80 -17.87 -8.41 3.12
N HIS A 81 -16.75 -8.41 3.84
CA HIS A 81 -16.71 -8.44 5.31
C HIS A 81 -16.33 -7.09 5.92
N GLY A 82 -16.41 -6.01 5.15
CA GLY A 82 -16.09 -4.67 5.61
C GLY A 82 -14.58 -4.40 5.80
N GLN A 83 -13.71 -5.20 5.17
CA GLN A 83 -12.27 -4.94 5.07
C GLN A 83 -11.95 -4.13 3.81
N ASN A 84 -10.80 -3.47 3.79
CA ASN A 84 -10.28 -2.87 2.57
C ASN A 84 -9.85 -3.97 1.58
N ARG A 85 -10.28 -3.87 0.33
CA ARG A 85 -9.99 -4.87 -0.74
C ARG A 85 -8.62 -4.71 -1.36
N TYR A 86 -7.99 -3.56 -1.19
CA TYR A 86 -6.68 -3.25 -1.77
C TYR A 86 -5.56 -3.54 -0.78
N GLN A 87 -4.37 -3.73 -1.30
CA GLN A 87 -3.18 -4.03 -0.49
C GLN A 87 -1.99 -3.19 -0.93
N VAL A 88 -1.04 -3.05 -0.01
CA VAL A 88 0.22 -2.36 -0.28
C VAL A 88 0.94 -3.04 -1.44
N GLY A 89 1.33 -2.26 -2.44
CA GLY A 89 1.97 -2.72 -3.67
C GLY A 89 1.03 -2.82 -4.88
N ASP A 90 -0.29 -2.75 -4.72
CA ASP A 90 -1.21 -2.67 -5.85
C ASP A 90 -0.91 -1.44 -6.72
N ILE A 91 -1.14 -1.57 -8.03
CA ILE A 91 -0.95 -0.49 -9.00
C ILE A 91 -2.30 -0.04 -9.53
N ILE A 92 -2.64 1.20 -9.25
CA ILE A 92 -3.84 1.87 -9.74
C ILE A 92 -3.44 2.69 -10.98
N GLN A 93 -4.34 2.82 -11.94
CA GLN A 93 -4.10 3.55 -13.18
C GLN A 93 -5.14 4.68 -13.31
N MET A 94 -4.69 5.90 -13.43
CA MET A 94 -5.52 7.09 -13.60
C MET A 94 -5.08 7.86 -14.83
N ASN A 95 -6.03 8.30 -15.64
CA ASN A 95 -5.73 9.19 -16.76
C ASN A 95 -5.60 10.64 -16.26
N HIS A 96 -4.53 11.29 -16.67
CA HIS A 96 -4.28 12.71 -16.41
C HIS A 96 -4.30 13.47 -17.73
N ASP A 97 -4.91 14.65 -17.76
CA ASP A 97 -5.10 15.41 -19.01
C ASP A 97 -3.77 15.72 -19.72
N ASP A 98 -2.73 16.09 -18.96
CA ASP A 98 -1.44 16.47 -19.52
C ASP A 98 -0.48 15.28 -19.77
N PHE A 99 -0.58 14.20 -18.97
CA PHE A 99 0.40 13.12 -18.95
C PHE A 99 -0.17 11.78 -19.45
N GLY A 100 -1.48 11.70 -19.73
CA GLY A 100 -2.12 10.44 -20.09
C GLY A 100 -2.18 9.48 -18.90
N LEU A 101 -1.94 8.19 -19.16
CA LEU A 101 -2.08 7.15 -18.13
C LEU A 101 -0.93 7.18 -17.13
N ILE A 102 -1.22 7.61 -15.89
CA ILE A 102 -0.30 7.57 -14.76
C ILE A 102 -0.55 6.32 -13.93
N LYS A 103 0.52 5.65 -13.51
CA LYS A 103 0.50 4.54 -12.57
C LYS A 103 0.80 5.02 -11.16
N TRP A 104 -0.04 4.60 -10.21
CA TRP A 104 0.04 4.94 -8.81
C TRP A 104 0.16 3.66 -7.98
N ARG A 105 1.19 3.57 -7.17
CA ARG A 105 1.38 2.46 -6.26
C ARG A 105 0.69 2.73 -4.93
N VAL A 106 -0.06 1.77 -4.42
CA VAL A 106 -0.58 1.80 -3.05
C VAL A 106 0.59 1.62 -2.10
N ILE A 107 0.94 2.69 -1.36
CA ILE A 107 2.03 2.70 -0.39
C ILE A 107 1.55 2.49 1.04
N GLY A 108 0.25 2.73 1.30
CA GLY A 108 -0.40 2.53 2.59
C GLY A 108 -1.89 2.24 2.45
N VAL A 109 -2.40 1.36 3.30
CA VAL A 109 -3.82 0.97 3.37
C VAL A 109 -4.32 1.31 4.76
N ASP A 110 -5.36 2.14 4.85
CA ASP A 110 -6.00 2.61 6.09
C ASP A 110 -5.01 3.27 7.10
N VAL A 111 -3.87 3.79 6.62
CA VAL A 111 -2.86 4.49 7.45
C VAL A 111 -3.18 5.96 7.63
N ASP A 112 -3.73 6.60 6.60
CA ASP A 112 -4.13 8.01 6.59
C ASP A 112 -5.65 8.13 6.70
N GLN A 113 -6.16 7.92 7.90
CA GLN A 113 -7.60 7.93 8.15
C GLN A 113 -8.18 9.35 8.05
N ALA A 114 -9.36 9.45 7.44
CA ALA A 114 -10.10 10.71 7.32
C ALA A 114 -11.54 10.53 7.80
N ALA A 115 -12.07 11.56 8.45
CA ALA A 115 -13.44 11.56 8.94
C ALA A 115 -14.45 11.39 7.78
N GLY A 116 -15.40 10.49 7.94
CA GLY A 116 -16.43 10.19 6.94
C GLY A 116 -16.02 9.12 5.92
N HIS A 117 -14.82 8.59 5.98
CA HIS A 117 -14.35 7.50 5.12
C HIS A 117 -13.97 6.29 5.96
N ARG A 118 -14.52 5.14 5.62
CA ARG A 118 -14.24 3.88 6.33
C ARG A 118 -12.87 3.34 5.96
N HIS A 119 -12.52 3.48 4.69
CA HIS A 119 -11.27 3.02 4.13
C HIS A 119 -10.56 4.13 3.37
N THR A 120 -9.24 4.08 3.39
CA THR A 120 -8.37 5.01 2.65
C THR A 120 -7.22 4.26 2.01
N LEU A 121 -6.76 4.76 0.86
CA LEU A 121 -5.52 4.32 0.23
C LEU A 121 -4.60 5.51 0.06
N THR A 122 -3.39 5.41 0.59
CA THR A 122 -2.32 6.35 0.26
C THR A 122 -1.56 5.81 -0.94
N VAL A 123 -1.49 6.59 -1.99
CA VAL A 123 -0.85 6.22 -3.25
C VAL A 123 0.25 7.20 -3.62
N ALA A 124 1.28 6.72 -4.31
CA ALA A 124 2.36 7.53 -4.88
C ALA A 124 2.61 7.14 -6.34
N MET A 125 2.97 8.11 -7.17
CA MET A 125 3.35 7.85 -8.56
C MET A 125 4.53 6.88 -8.63
N GLU A 126 4.50 5.95 -9.59
CA GLU A 126 5.59 5.02 -9.84
C GLU A 126 6.72 5.61 -10.67
N ARG A 127 6.40 6.67 -11.42
CA ARG A 127 7.26 7.25 -12.44
C ARG A 127 7.22 8.77 -12.36
N ALA A 128 8.36 9.41 -12.61
CA ALA A 128 8.44 10.86 -12.75
C ALA A 128 7.92 11.27 -14.13
N GLU A 129 6.70 11.82 -14.20
CA GLU A 129 6.10 12.30 -15.44
C GLU A 129 6.59 13.70 -15.83
N THR A 130 7.28 14.40 -14.93
CA THR A 130 7.84 15.74 -15.18
C THR A 130 9.03 16.00 -14.28
N TYR A 131 9.88 16.93 -14.71
CA TYR A 131 11.01 17.43 -13.95
C TYR A 131 10.79 18.91 -13.64
N ARG A 132 10.94 19.29 -12.36
CA ARG A 132 10.70 20.67 -11.91
C ARG A 132 11.72 21.11 -10.86
N TRP A 133 11.88 22.41 -10.76
CA TRP A 133 12.52 23.04 -9.61
C TRP A 133 11.70 22.84 -8.36
N PHE A 134 12.37 22.62 -7.25
CA PHE A 134 11.68 22.63 -5.95
C PHE A 134 11.17 24.04 -5.62
N SER A 135 12.01 25.05 -5.84
CA SER A 135 11.70 26.46 -5.66
C SER A 135 12.44 27.31 -6.68
N GLU A 136 11.81 28.38 -7.13
CA GLU A 136 12.44 29.32 -8.03
C GLU A 136 13.54 30.14 -7.33
N PRO A 137 14.60 30.54 -8.07
CA PRO A 137 15.59 31.45 -7.55
C PRO A 137 14.99 32.80 -7.18
N SER A 138 15.49 33.40 -6.10
CA SER A 138 15.14 34.77 -5.68
C SER A 138 16.39 35.56 -5.32
N LYS A 139 16.24 36.83 -4.97
CA LYS A 139 17.37 37.65 -4.50
C LYS A 139 17.92 37.15 -3.17
N GLU A 140 17.07 36.64 -2.30
CA GLU A 140 17.41 36.12 -0.98
C GLU A 140 17.90 34.69 -1.05
N HIS A 141 17.39 33.91 -2.02
CA HIS A 141 17.74 32.53 -2.28
C HIS A 141 18.13 32.31 -3.75
N PRO A 142 19.36 32.64 -4.16
CA PRO A 142 19.78 32.52 -5.56
C PRO A 142 19.76 31.09 -6.10
N PHE A 143 19.79 30.11 -5.20
CA PHE A 143 19.72 28.69 -5.52
C PHE A 143 18.34 28.07 -5.20
N GLY A 144 17.32 28.91 -4.99
CA GLY A 144 16.01 28.52 -4.51
C GLY A 144 15.98 28.33 -2.99
N SER A 145 14.79 28.11 -2.41
CA SER A 145 14.60 27.84 -0.99
C SER A 145 14.11 26.41 -0.79
N ASN A 146 14.59 25.73 0.23
CA ASN A 146 14.11 24.41 0.62
C ASN A 146 12.84 24.42 1.48
N ASN A 147 12.19 25.58 1.61
CA ASN A 147 10.96 25.75 2.37
C ASN A 147 9.76 25.20 1.61
N TYR A 148 9.36 23.95 1.89
CA TYR A 148 8.25 23.28 1.19
C TYR A 148 6.92 24.03 1.24
N PRO A 149 6.45 24.58 2.39
CA PRO A 149 5.19 25.32 2.44
C PRO A 149 5.03 26.43 1.41
N GLY A 150 6.12 27.15 1.12
CA GLY A 150 6.16 28.23 0.14
C GLY A 150 6.76 27.86 -1.22
N SER A 151 7.01 26.58 -1.50
CA SER A 151 7.73 26.16 -2.69
C SER A 151 6.90 26.20 -3.97
N ALA A 152 7.58 26.43 -5.10
CA ALA A 152 6.95 26.38 -6.43
C ALA A 152 6.39 24.99 -6.75
N ILE A 153 7.08 23.94 -6.29
CA ILE A 153 6.64 22.55 -6.55
C ILE A 153 5.33 22.23 -5.80
N ARG A 154 5.16 22.67 -4.55
CA ARG A 154 3.90 22.50 -3.82
C ARG A 154 2.75 23.24 -4.51
N PHE A 155 3.01 24.46 -4.97
CA PHE A 155 2.02 25.23 -5.73
C PHE A 155 1.64 24.50 -7.02
N TYR A 156 2.62 24.01 -7.77
CA TYR A 156 2.40 23.22 -8.98
C TYR A 156 1.51 22.00 -8.71
N LEU A 157 1.82 21.20 -7.68
CA LEU A 157 1.07 19.99 -7.35
C LEU A 157 -0.40 20.26 -7.03
N ASN A 158 -0.69 21.31 -6.28
CA ASN A 158 -2.06 21.62 -5.84
C ASN A 158 -2.82 22.59 -6.78
N ASN A 159 -2.24 22.98 -7.91
CA ASN A 159 -2.88 23.83 -8.91
C ASN A 159 -2.78 23.25 -10.31
N GLU A 160 -1.60 23.26 -10.92
CA GLU A 160 -1.43 22.85 -12.32
C GLU A 160 -1.62 21.34 -12.46
N PHE A 161 -0.89 20.55 -11.68
CA PHE A 161 -1.00 19.08 -11.70
C PHE A 161 -2.41 18.63 -11.28
N PHE A 162 -2.94 19.17 -10.18
CA PHE A 162 -4.27 18.79 -9.69
C PHE A 162 -5.40 19.06 -10.72
N ARG A 163 -5.29 20.10 -11.53
CA ARG A 163 -6.29 20.40 -12.57
C ARG A 163 -6.33 19.38 -13.70
N GLY A 164 -5.24 18.67 -13.93
CA GLY A 164 -5.17 17.60 -14.92
C GLY A 164 -5.74 16.26 -14.43
N ILE A 165 -6.14 16.17 -13.16
CA ILE A 165 -6.85 15.00 -12.61
C ILE A 165 -8.33 15.12 -13.01
N PRO A 166 -8.95 14.09 -13.63
CA PRO A 166 -10.37 14.10 -13.97
C PRO A 166 -11.24 14.42 -12.76
N GLU A 167 -12.34 15.14 -12.95
CA GLU A 167 -13.22 15.61 -11.88
C GLU A 167 -13.71 14.47 -11.00
N GLU A 168 -14.11 13.35 -11.58
CA GLU A 168 -14.57 12.15 -10.87
C GLU A 168 -13.50 11.53 -9.98
N ASP A 169 -12.23 11.56 -10.40
CA ASP A 169 -11.09 11.09 -9.63
C ASP A 169 -10.70 12.09 -8.53
N ALA A 170 -10.72 13.38 -8.87
CA ALA A 170 -10.40 14.47 -7.93
C ALA A 170 -11.38 14.54 -6.74
N GLU A 171 -12.67 14.22 -6.94
CA GLU A 171 -13.68 14.15 -5.87
C GLU A 171 -13.40 13.07 -4.82
N THR A 172 -12.60 12.07 -5.14
CA THR A 172 -12.19 11.01 -4.20
C THR A 172 -10.98 11.37 -3.36
N LEU A 173 -10.25 12.42 -3.72
CA LEU A 173 -9.04 12.84 -3.04
C LEU A 173 -9.36 13.53 -1.72
N LEU A 174 -8.62 13.15 -0.68
CA LEU A 174 -8.80 13.67 0.67
C LEU A 174 -7.72 14.71 0.98
N THR A 175 -8.14 15.88 1.45
CA THR A 175 -7.20 16.84 2.02
C THR A 175 -6.55 16.23 3.27
N THR A 176 -5.24 16.11 3.25
CA THR A 176 -4.46 15.58 4.36
C THR A 176 -3.45 16.59 4.85
N CYS A 177 -3.37 16.74 6.20
CA CYS A 177 -2.39 17.61 6.81
C CYS A 177 -1.13 16.80 7.15
N ARG A 178 0.01 17.23 6.60
CA ARG A 178 1.30 16.54 6.74
C ARG A 178 2.29 17.38 7.52
N PRO A 179 3.02 16.76 8.47
CA PRO A 179 4.13 17.45 9.10
C PRO A 179 5.18 17.81 8.05
N CYS A 180 5.74 18.99 8.18
CA CYS A 180 6.86 19.46 7.38
C CYS A 180 7.78 20.33 8.24
N THR A 181 8.92 20.71 7.70
CA THR A 181 9.83 21.65 8.35
C THR A 181 9.82 22.94 7.58
N GLU A 182 9.53 24.04 8.27
CA GLU A 182 9.48 25.39 7.74
C GLU A 182 10.54 26.25 8.43
N HIS A 183 11.51 26.76 7.68
CA HIS A 183 12.61 27.56 8.22
C HIS A 183 13.34 26.92 9.43
N GLY A 184 13.45 25.59 9.44
CA GLY A 184 14.08 24.82 10.52
C GLY A 184 13.16 24.47 11.69
N GLU A 185 11.92 24.94 11.70
CA GLU A 185 10.93 24.67 12.74
C GLU A 185 9.87 23.67 12.25
N ALA A 186 9.29 22.93 13.19
CA ALA A 186 8.19 22.01 12.87
C ALA A 186 6.94 22.78 12.45
N SER A 187 6.36 22.42 11.32
CA SER A 187 5.17 23.01 10.71
C SER A 187 4.30 21.91 10.09
N SER A 188 3.25 22.31 9.38
CA SER A 188 2.41 21.38 8.61
C SER A 188 1.80 22.07 7.40
N THR A 189 1.56 21.29 6.34
CA THR A 189 0.75 21.70 5.18
C THR A 189 -0.44 20.78 5.03
N CYS A 190 -1.58 21.33 4.57
CA CYS A 190 -2.77 20.55 4.25
C CYS A 190 -2.98 20.64 2.74
N ASP A 191 -2.85 19.51 2.05
CA ASP A 191 -2.80 19.41 0.60
C ASP A 191 -3.64 18.21 0.11
N LEU A 192 -4.12 18.26 -1.13
CA LEU A 192 -4.71 17.12 -1.83
C LEU A 192 -3.61 16.26 -2.45
N VAL A 193 -2.56 16.91 -2.97
CA VAL A 193 -1.42 16.24 -3.62
C VAL A 193 -0.13 16.83 -3.05
N TRP A 194 0.80 15.97 -2.64
CA TRP A 194 2.05 16.39 -1.99
C TRP A 194 3.27 15.56 -2.41
N LEU A 195 4.48 16.01 -2.05
CA LEU A 195 5.70 15.19 -2.10
C LEU A 195 5.84 14.40 -0.79
N LEU A 196 6.29 13.16 -0.88
CA LEU A 196 6.69 12.39 0.30
C LEU A 196 7.87 13.04 1.02
N SER A 197 7.99 12.81 2.33
CA SER A 197 9.15 13.21 3.12
C SER A 197 10.21 12.12 3.16
N ALA A 198 11.42 12.46 3.61
CA ALA A 198 12.49 11.49 3.83
C ALA A 198 12.09 10.42 4.86
N SER A 199 11.41 10.81 5.95
CA SER A 199 10.93 9.84 6.94
C SER A 199 9.80 8.96 6.41
N GLU A 200 8.89 9.48 5.58
CA GLU A 200 7.82 8.68 4.98
C GLU A 200 8.33 7.63 3.99
N VAL A 201 9.47 7.87 3.33
CA VAL A 201 10.13 6.86 2.48
C VAL A 201 11.17 6.03 3.23
N GLY A 202 11.17 6.09 4.57
CA GLY A 202 11.95 5.20 5.43
C GLY A 202 13.39 5.63 5.69
N PHE A 203 13.75 6.90 5.49
CA PHE A 203 15.04 7.41 5.92
C PHE A 203 14.98 7.93 7.36
N GLU A 204 15.96 7.56 8.15
CA GLU A 204 16.12 7.96 9.53
C GLU A 204 17.55 8.45 9.79
N GLY A 205 17.75 9.26 10.83
CA GLY A 205 19.06 9.65 11.32
C GLY A 205 19.25 11.14 11.55
N ASN A 206 20.49 11.53 11.88
CA ASN A 206 20.82 12.91 12.17
C ASN A 206 20.64 13.81 10.95
N GLY A 207 19.97 14.94 11.13
CA GLY A 207 19.71 15.92 10.09
C GLY A 207 18.53 15.57 9.17
N ILE A 208 17.74 14.55 9.52
CA ILE A 208 16.44 14.26 8.89
C ILE A 208 15.35 14.62 9.89
N PRO A 209 14.56 15.67 9.63
CA PRO A 209 13.42 16.03 10.46
C PRO A 209 12.37 14.90 10.46
N HIS A 210 11.69 14.70 11.59
CA HIS A 210 10.59 13.74 11.65
C HIS A 210 9.32 14.35 11.03
N GLU A 211 9.07 14.05 9.77
CA GLU A 211 7.98 14.58 8.96
C GLU A 211 6.95 13.51 8.58
N GLY A 212 6.66 12.59 9.48
CA GLY A 212 5.71 11.49 9.32
C GLY A 212 6.36 10.12 9.57
N ALA A 213 5.52 9.11 9.75
CA ALA A 213 5.97 7.72 9.85
C ALA A 213 6.24 7.14 8.46
N PRO A 214 7.16 6.17 8.32
CA PRO A 214 7.38 5.50 7.04
C PRO A 214 6.14 4.72 6.60
N TYR A 215 5.79 4.84 5.32
CA TYR A 215 4.71 4.04 4.75
C TYR A 215 5.09 2.57 4.65
N PRO A 216 4.12 1.66 4.82
CA PRO A 216 4.35 0.22 4.77
C PRO A 216 5.09 -0.28 3.52
N TRP A 217 4.87 0.34 2.36
CA TRP A 217 5.61 0.01 1.15
C TRP A 217 7.12 0.14 1.34
N TYR A 218 7.60 1.20 1.95
CA TYR A 218 9.04 1.48 2.11
C TYR A 218 9.69 0.74 3.29
N THR A 219 8.92 -0.01 4.07
CA THR A 219 9.42 -0.82 5.20
C THR A 219 9.44 -2.32 4.91
N GLN A 220 9.00 -2.73 3.71
CA GLN A 220 8.96 -4.12 3.28
C GLN A 220 10.12 -4.42 2.32
N GLY A 221 10.81 -5.56 2.49
CA GLY A 221 11.87 -5.99 1.59
C GLY A 221 13.11 -5.08 1.54
N ASP A 222 13.66 -4.86 0.34
CA ASP A 222 14.79 -3.96 0.12
C ASP A 222 14.29 -2.52 -0.05
N SER A 223 14.41 -1.73 1.01
CA SER A 223 13.94 -0.35 1.02
C SER A 223 14.66 0.56 0.02
N ALA A 224 15.89 0.27 -0.39
CA ALA A 224 16.59 1.03 -1.42
C ALA A 224 15.95 0.81 -2.79
N GLU A 225 15.67 -0.45 -3.16
CA GLU A 225 14.97 -0.77 -4.40
C GLU A 225 13.54 -0.19 -4.44
N GLN A 226 12.84 -0.18 -3.30
CA GLN A 226 11.48 0.37 -3.20
C GLN A 226 11.42 1.89 -3.32
N ARG A 227 12.53 2.58 -3.12
CA ARG A 227 12.65 4.03 -3.31
C ARG A 227 13.06 4.44 -4.72
N LYS A 228 13.60 3.53 -5.52
CA LYS A 228 13.98 3.85 -6.91
C LYS A 228 12.77 4.25 -7.75
N ALA A 229 13.00 5.18 -8.65
CA ALA A 229 12.02 5.62 -9.62
C ALA A 229 12.62 5.64 -11.03
N VAL A 230 11.75 5.65 -12.01
CA VAL A 230 12.11 5.85 -13.44
C VAL A 230 11.38 7.07 -13.98
N ASP A 231 11.83 7.60 -15.09
CA ASP A 231 11.13 8.64 -15.85
C ASP A 231 10.22 8.06 -16.95
N MET A 232 9.70 8.93 -17.81
CA MET A 232 8.81 8.56 -18.90
C MET A 232 9.46 7.64 -19.94
N ASP A 233 10.78 7.71 -20.11
CA ASP A 233 11.55 6.90 -21.04
C ASP A 233 11.96 5.56 -20.43
N GLY A 234 11.75 5.39 -19.12
CA GLY A 234 12.12 4.20 -18.35
C GLY A 234 13.55 4.25 -17.81
N ASP A 235 14.21 5.39 -17.91
CA ASP A 235 15.53 5.61 -17.32
C ASP A 235 15.44 5.89 -15.83
N GLU A 236 16.48 5.53 -15.06
CA GLU A 236 16.52 5.79 -13.62
C GLU A 236 16.44 7.30 -13.32
N ALA A 237 15.55 7.70 -12.42
CA ALA A 237 15.25 9.09 -12.14
C ALA A 237 15.44 9.42 -10.65
N ALA A 238 16.16 10.49 -10.36
CA ALA A 238 16.15 11.13 -9.06
C ALA A 238 14.89 12.00 -8.91
N TYR A 239 14.32 12.07 -7.70
CA TYR A 239 13.08 12.82 -7.46
C TYR A 239 13.08 13.56 -6.12
N TRP A 240 12.33 14.67 -6.07
CA TRP A 240 12.23 15.51 -4.89
C TRP A 240 11.46 14.86 -3.74
N LEU A 241 11.94 15.12 -2.53
CA LEU A 241 11.21 14.95 -1.28
C LEU A 241 10.87 16.34 -0.69
N ARG A 242 9.80 16.44 0.11
CA ARG A 242 9.46 17.72 0.75
C ARG A 242 10.41 18.13 1.89
N THR A 243 11.27 17.21 2.34
CA THR A 243 12.19 17.39 3.46
C THR A 243 13.32 18.35 3.10
N PRO A 244 13.59 19.40 3.90
CA PRO A 244 14.70 20.29 3.68
C PRO A 244 16.03 19.63 4.07
N ASN A 245 17.13 20.14 3.52
CA ASN A 245 18.44 19.93 4.11
C ASN A 245 18.61 20.89 5.30
N THR A 246 18.73 20.35 6.50
CA THR A 246 18.82 21.15 7.73
C THR A 246 20.13 21.95 7.86
N GLY A 247 21.16 21.60 7.09
CA GLY A 247 22.47 22.28 7.08
C GLY A 247 22.58 23.41 6.04
N ASN A 248 21.64 23.49 5.09
CA ASN A 248 21.69 24.49 4.02
C ASN A 248 20.28 24.80 3.50
N GLY A 249 19.82 26.02 3.68
CA GLY A 249 18.49 26.49 3.30
C GLY A 249 18.21 26.53 1.80
N ASP A 250 19.24 26.43 0.96
CA ASP A 250 19.12 26.41 -0.50
C ASP A 250 19.04 24.99 -1.08
N TYR A 251 19.10 23.96 -0.23
CA TYR A 251 19.12 22.55 -0.66
C TYR A 251 17.91 21.80 -0.12
N ALA A 252 17.15 21.16 -1.00
CA ALA A 252 16.11 20.20 -0.66
C ALA A 252 16.61 18.76 -0.75
N ARG A 253 16.02 17.85 0.02
CA ARG A 253 16.30 16.42 -0.06
C ARG A 253 15.64 15.81 -1.29
N ASN A 254 16.31 14.81 -1.83
CA ASN A 254 15.81 13.99 -2.92
C ASN A 254 16.31 12.55 -2.78
N VAL A 255 15.60 11.63 -3.40
CA VAL A 255 16.09 10.26 -3.61
C VAL A 255 16.88 10.25 -4.91
N ASP A 256 18.08 9.69 -4.87
CA ASP A 256 18.92 9.49 -6.05
C ASP A 256 18.53 8.21 -6.82
N THR A 257 19.08 8.02 -8.00
CA THR A 257 18.80 6.88 -8.89
C THR A 257 19.10 5.52 -8.25
N ASP A 258 20.01 5.45 -7.29
CA ASP A 258 20.33 4.23 -6.53
C ASP A 258 19.42 3.99 -5.30
N GLY A 259 18.43 4.87 -5.06
CA GLY A 259 17.56 4.82 -3.89
C GLY A 259 18.13 5.43 -2.62
N SER A 260 19.30 6.07 -2.69
CA SER A 260 19.94 6.77 -1.56
C SER A 260 19.38 8.18 -1.35
N LEU A 261 19.57 8.73 -0.13
CA LEU A 261 19.17 10.09 0.21
C LEU A 261 20.31 11.07 -0.08
N VAL A 262 20.05 12.01 -0.95
CA VAL A 262 20.98 13.10 -1.29
C VAL A 262 20.29 14.46 -1.16
N SER A 263 20.99 15.54 -1.53
CA SER A 263 20.44 16.90 -1.54
C SER A 263 20.95 17.66 -2.74
N TYR A 264 20.07 18.34 -3.43
CA TYR A 264 20.41 19.24 -4.52
C TYR A 264 19.89 20.65 -4.25
N SER A 265 20.49 21.63 -4.93
CA SER A 265 20.03 23.01 -4.99
C SER A 265 18.54 23.04 -5.33
N ALA A 266 17.74 23.80 -4.60
CA ALA A 266 16.28 23.85 -4.79
C ALA A 266 15.86 24.35 -6.18
N ASN A 267 16.74 25.06 -6.88
CA ASN A 267 16.56 25.48 -8.28
C ASN A 267 17.04 24.43 -9.31
N TYR A 268 17.47 23.27 -8.88
CA TYR A 268 17.77 22.16 -9.78
C TYR A 268 16.48 21.50 -10.27
N SER A 269 16.53 20.90 -11.45
CA SER A 269 15.36 20.20 -12.02
C SER A 269 15.45 18.72 -11.70
N ASN A 270 14.57 18.22 -10.83
CA ASN A 270 14.45 16.81 -10.48
C ASN A 270 13.04 16.28 -10.77
N GLY A 271 12.91 14.98 -10.82
CA GLY A 271 11.64 14.29 -10.99
C GLY A 271 10.62 14.64 -9.92
N VAL A 272 9.35 14.62 -10.28
CA VAL A 272 8.22 14.84 -9.38
C VAL A 272 7.46 13.53 -9.22
N LEU A 273 7.49 12.96 -8.02
CA LEU A 273 6.64 11.85 -7.62
C LEU A 273 5.59 12.34 -6.62
N ALA A 274 4.38 12.55 -7.13
CA ALA A 274 3.26 13.00 -6.33
C ALA A 274 2.69 11.86 -5.48
N ALA A 275 2.16 12.19 -4.30
CA ALA A 275 1.37 11.30 -3.46
C ALA A 275 0.02 11.93 -3.12
N CYS A 276 -1.00 11.12 -2.89
CA CYS A 276 -2.33 11.56 -2.47
C CYS A 276 -3.03 10.46 -1.66
N VAL A 277 -4.16 10.80 -1.02
CA VAL A 277 -5.05 9.83 -0.35
C VAL A 277 -6.37 9.77 -1.08
N ILE A 278 -6.80 8.54 -1.40
CA ILE A 278 -8.11 8.22 -1.94
C ILE A 278 -8.99 7.72 -0.80
N GLY A 279 -10.19 8.29 -0.65
CA GLY A 279 -11.18 7.84 0.32
C GLY A 279 -12.22 6.92 -0.29
N SER A 280 -12.73 5.94 0.49
CA SER A 280 -13.88 5.12 0.07
C SER A 280 -15.10 6.01 -0.19
N SER A 281 -15.87 5.71 -1.24
CA SER A 281 -17.16 6.32 -1.46
C SER A 281 -18.17 5.74 -0.45
N ASP A 282 -18.45 6.46 0.63
CA ASP A 282 -19.50 6.05 1.58
C ASP A 282 -20.89 6.20 0.96
N SER A 283 -21.55 5.08 0.70
CA SER A 283 -22.97 5.06 0.29
C SER A 283 -23.92 5.47 1.42
N SER A 284 -23.44 5.82 2.62
CA SER A 284 -24.25 6.12 3.81
C SER A 284 -24.11 7.54 4.36
N ALA A 285 -23.22 8.38 3.85
CA ALA A 285 -23.20 9.79 4.23
C ALA A 285 -24.24 10.58 3.44
N PRO A 286 -25.16 11.32 4.11
CA PRO A 286 -26.03 12.24 3.36
C PRO A 286 -25.14 13.27 2.67
N VAL A 287 -25.28 13.39 1.35
CA VAL A 287 -24.68 14.46 0.56
C VAL A 287 -25.05 15.79 1.22
N GLY A 288 -24.12 16.33 2.01
CA GLY A 288 -24.25 17.64 2.60
C GLY A 288 -24.34 18.63 1.47
N ALA A 289 -25.52 19.23 1.29
CA ALA A 289 -25.76 20.28 0.34
C ALA A 289 -24.66 21.33 0.48
N SER A 290 -23.84 21.50 -0.56
CA SER A 290 -22.95 22.63 -0.68
C SER A 290 -23.83 23.88 -0.69
N GLU A 291 -23.90 24.58 0.42
CA GLU A 291 -24.37 25.97 0.45
C GLU A 291 -23.44 26.79 -0.46
N ARG A 292 -23.88 26.96 -1.69
CA ARG A 292 -23.40 28.10 -2.52
C ARG A 292 -23.76 29.37 -1.77
N ARG A 293 -22.79 29.92 -1.10
CA ARG A 293 -22.90 31.34 -0.68
C ARG A 293 -22.74 32.17 -1.93
N ASP A 294 -23.89 32.55 -2.48
CA ASP A 294 -23.97 33.67 -3.42
C ASP A 294 -23.51 34.93 -2.68
N ALA A 295 -22.31 35.36 -2.98
CA ALA A 295 -21.82 36.68 -2.58
C ALA A 295 -22.37 37.67 -3.60
N HIS A 296 -23.54 38.18 -3.33
CA HIS A 296 -24.03 39.45 -3.86
C HIS A 296 -24.16 40.44 -2.68
N GLU A 297 -23.20 41.33 -2.56
CA GLU A 297 -23.34 42.79 -2.43
C GLU A 297 -21.98 43.41 -2.17
#